data_97e018d6639c734639dc063c0e96f5bb
#
_entry.id   97e018d6639c734639dc063c0e96f5bb
#
_cell.length_a   1.000
_cell.length_b   1.000
_cell.length_c   1.000
_cell.angle_alpha   90.00
_cell.angle_beta   90.00
_cell.angle_gamma   90.00
#
_symmetry.space_group_name_H-M   'P 1'
#
loop_
_entity.id
_entity.type
_entity.pdbx_description
1 polymer ?
#
loop_
_entity_poly.entity_id
_entity_poly.type
_entity_poly.pdbx_seq_one_letter_code
_entity_poly.pdbx_strand_id
1 'polypeptide(L)'
;VPGAKLKARIVGMFVGLAVLPLLVVFYFSLQFINRGIDSWFNVEVEEGLDSALQLSRAVLEIQKREHLFATEQVAQRLAGVSERQLVFELSMLRRESGASEMTLFGSNARIIATSSENAAARLPKPLTDEVIMQAQQNRPFVSLDPLEDGGYEIRTAVLYTVRGRAEPSGVIQAYFPVTERLGRMTNSVENSLRGYQRMV
;
A
#
# COMPACT_ATOMS: atom_id res chain seq x y z
N VAL A 1 21.92 -47.63 65.94
CA VAL A 1 23.15 -47.63 65.12
C VAL A 1 23.52 -46.17 64.86
N PRO A 2 24.49 -45.55 65.53
CA PRO A 2 24.81 -44.14 65.42
C PRO A 2 25.47 -43.76 64.07
N GLY A 3 26.03 -44.67 63.29
CA GLY A 3 26.75 -44.41 62.05
C GLY A 3 25.86 -44.09 60.82
N ALA A 4 24.60 -44.50 60.80
CA ALA A 4 23.70 -44.24 59.69
C ALA A 4 23.29 -42.77 59.59
N LYS A 5 23.11 -42.10 60.72
CA LYS A 5 22.74 -40.66 60.73
C LYS A 5 23.91 -39.77 60.30
N LEU A 6 25.12 -40.15 60.56
CA LEU A 6 26.32 -39.43 60.14
C LEU A 6 26.56 -39.55 58.64
N LYS A 7 26.45 -40.77 58.11
CA LYS A 7 26.53 -40.99 56.64
C LYS A 7 25.46 -40.20 55.88
N ALA A 8 24.22 -40.19 56.36
CA ALA A 8 23.14 -39.45 55.73
C ALA A 8 23.38 -37.92 55.74
N ARG A 9 23.95 -37.37 56.82
CA ARG A 9 24.33 -35.95 56.88
C ARG A 9 25.46 -35.59 55.91
N ILE A 10 26.49 -36.42 55.86
CA ILE A 10 27.62 -36.19 54.93
C ILE A 10 27.15 -36.29 53.44
N VAL A 11 26.38 -37.31 53.14
CA VAL A 11 25.79 -37.43 51.76
C VAL A 11 24.88 -36.26 51.44
N GLY A 12 24.01 -35.83 52.37
CA GLY A 12 23.14 -34.66 52.15
C GLY A 12 23.93 -33.37 51.93
N MET A 13 25.05 -33.19 52.68
CA MET A 13 25.93 -32.05 52.48
C MET A 13 26.63 -32.04 51.11
N PHE A 14 27.11 -33.19 50.64
CA PHE A 14 27.72 -33.34 49.34
C PHE A 14 26.71 -33.14 48.20
N VAL A 15 25.50 -33.68 48.32
CA VAL A 15 24.41 -33.50 47.35
C VAL A 15 23.99 -32.02 47.29
N GLY A 16 23.82 -31.37 48.44
CA GLY A 16 23.50 -29.95 48.51
C GLY A 16 24.57 -29.06 47.86
N LEU A 17 25.85 -29.38 48.15
CA LEU A 17 26.98 -28.64 47.55
C LEU A 17 27.08 -28.79 46.02
N ALA A 18 26.68 -29.96 45.48
CA ALA A 18 26.71 -30.22 44.06
C ALA A 18 25.45 -29.72 43.33
N VAL A 19 24.28 -29.85 43.93
CA VAL A 19 22.99 -29.51 43.31
C VAL A 19 22.77 -27.99 43.29
N LEU A 20 23.20 -27.29 44.33
CA LEU A 20 22.96 -25.84 44.43
C LEU A 20 23.63 -25.02 43.30
N PRO A 21 24.92 -25.21 42.96
CA PRO A 21 25.53 -24.51 41.83
C PRO A 21 24.92 -24.94 40.49
N LEU A 22 24.49 -26.19 40.35
CA LEU A 22 23.83 -26.67 39.14
C LEU A 22 22.48 -25.99 38.91
N LEU A 23 21.68 -25.80 39.95
CA LEU A 23 20.42 -25.05 39.90
C LEU A 23 20.64 -23.58 39.59
N VAL A 24 21.68 -22.97 40.13
CA VAL A 24 22.02 -21.57 39.82
C VAL A 24 22.41 -21.41 38.38
N VAL A 25 23.27 -22.27 37.87
CA VAL A 25 23.67 -22.24 36.45
C VAL A 25 22.46 -22.49 35.51
N PHE A 26 21.61 -23.46 35.87
CA PHE A 26 20.39 -23.75 35.11
C PHE A 26 19.43 -22.57 35.08
N TYR A 27 19.21 -21.91 36.23
CA TYR A 27 18.38 -20.71 36.33
C TYR A 27 18.90 -19.56 35.44
N PHE A 28 20.21 -19.27 35.52
CA PHE A 28 20.82 -18.22 34.72
C PHE A 28 20.82 -18.57 33.22
N SER A 29 21.03 -19.85 32.86
CA SER A 29 20.93 -20.31 31.48
C SER A 29 19.54 -20.10 30.90
N LEU A 30 18.48 -20.46 31.64
CA LEU A 30 17.11 -20.21 31.20
C LEU A 30 16.81 -18.73 31.06
N GLN A 31 17.27 -17.91 31.98
CA GLN A 31 17.06 -16.46 31.93
C GLN A 31 17.85 -15.80 30.79
N PHE A 32 19.04 -16.30 30.52
CA PHE A 32 19.84 -15.82 29.40
C PHE A 32 19.23 -16.19 28.03
N ILE A 33 18.72 -17.42 27.90
CA ILE A 33 18.03 -17.88 26.68
C ILE A 33 16.75 -17.06 26.44
N ASN A 34 15.91 -16.89 27.46
CA ASN A 34 14.68 -16.12 27.34
C ASN A 34 14.96 -14.65 26.97
N ARG A 35 15.91 -14.00 27.58
CA ARG A 35 16.27 -12.61 27.28
C ARG A 35 16.98 -12.48 25.91
N GLY A 36 17.78 -13.46 25.54
CA GLY A 36 18.50 -13.45 24.26
C GLY A 36 17.56 -13.62 23.08
N ILE A 37 16.59 -14.51 23.18
CA ILE A 37 15.61 -14.77 22.09
C ILE A 37 14.68 -13.58 21.92
N ASP A 38 14.13 -13.03 22.99
CA ASP A 38 13.20 -11.89 22.91
C ASP A 38 13.86 -10.62 22.35
N SER A 39 15.12 -10.37 22.66
CA SER A 39 15.82 -9.16 22.21
C SER A 39 16.30 -9.25 20.74
N TRP A 40 16.69 -10.44 20.29
CA TRP A 40 17.27 -10.60 18.94
C TRP A 40 16.19 -10.77 17.87
N PHE A 41 15.15 -11.53 18.19
CA PHE A 41 14.08 -11.82 17.24
C PHE A 41 13.18 -10.61 16.96
N ASN A 42 12.97 -9.76 17.96
CA ASN A 42 12.12 -8.57 17.82
C ASN A 42 12.74 -7.48 16.94
N VAL A 43 14.04 -7.21 17.07
CA VAL A 43 14.71 -6.13 16.34
C VAL A 43 14.84 -6.45 14.85
N GLU A 44 15.20 -7.67 14.49
CA GLU A 44 15.45 -8.07 13.10
C GLU A 44 14.14 -8.19 12.29
N VAL A 45 13.07 -8.65 12.91
CA VAL A 45 11.73 -8.72 12.28
C VAL A 45 11.12 -7.33 12.12
N GLU A 46 11.26 -6.45 13.10
CA GLU A 46 10.75 -5.07 13.05
C GLU A 46 11.48 -4.26 11.94
N GLU A 47 12.79 -4.38 11.85
CA GLU A 47 13.59 -3.69 10.84
C GLU A 47 13.33 -4.22 9.42
N GLY A 48 13.13 -5.54 9.27
CA GLY A 48 12.73 -6.17 8.02
C GLY A 48 11.32 -5.75 7.58
N LEU A 49 10.39 -5.64 8.52
CA LEU A 49 9.01 -5.23 8.25
C LEU A 49 8.93 -3.76 7.86
N ASP A 50 9.66 -2.88 8.55
CA ASP A 50 9.72 -1.44 8.24
C ASP A 50 10.35 -1.20 6.87
N SER A 51 11.44 -1.90 6.55
CA SER A 51 12.08 -1.84 5.23
C SER A 51 11.14 -2.30 4.11
N ALA A 52 10.38 -3.36 4.31
CA ALA A 52 9.39 -3.84 3.35
C ALA A 52 8.25 -2.83 3.14
N LEU A 53 7.83 -2.17 4.20
CA LEU A 53 6.79 -1.14 4.16
C LEU A 53 7.27 0.13 3.44
N GLN A 54 8.48 0.56 3.69
CA GLN A 54 9.11 1.68 2.99
C GLN A 54 9.25 1.39 1.49
N LEU A 55 9.70 0.19 1.13
CA LEU A 55 9.79 -0.23 -0.27
C LEU A 55 8.42 -0.25 -0.95
N SER A 56 7.40 -0.81 -0.29
CA SER A 56 6.03 -0.83 -0.80
C SER A 56 5.48 0.57 -1.06
N ARG A 57 5.70 1.50 -0.12
CA ARG A 57 5.31 2.91 -0.28
C ARG A 57 6.06 3.59 -1.43
N ALA A 58 7.37 3.35 -1.55
CA ALA A 58 8.17 3.91 -2.63
C ALA A 58 7.69 3.43 -4.01
N VAL A 59 7.41 2.14 -4.16
CA VAL A 59 6.86 1.57 -5.41
C VAL A 59 5.51 2.19 -5.74
N LEU A 60 4.63 2.35 -4.75
CA LEU A 60 3.31 2.96 -4.95
C LEU A 60 3.41 4.42 -5.39
N GLU A 61 4.33 5.19 -4.81
CA GLU A 61 4.56 6.59 -5.22
C GLU A 61 5.14 6.70 -6.64
N ILE A 62 5.97 5.75 -7.05
CA ILE A 62 6.45 5.67 -8.43
C ILE A 62 5.28 5.38 -9.38
N GLN A 63 4.44 4.40 -9.07
CA GLN A 63 3.26 4.09 -9.89
C GLN A 63 2.28 5.26 -10.00
N LYS A 64 2.01 5.97 -8.91
CA LYS A 64 1.18 7.16 -8.93
C LYS A 64 1.71 8.22 -9.91
N ARG A 65 3.01 8.49 -9.88
CA ARG A 65 3.65 9.45 -10.81
C ARG A 65 3.61 8.98 -12.25
N GLU A 66 3.86 7.71 -12.49
CA GLU A 66 3.83 7.10 -13.82
C GLU A 66 2.43 7.19 -14.44
N HIS A 67 1.39 6.83 -13.69
CA HIS A 67 0.01 6.91 -14.16
C HIS A 67 -0.49 8.35 -14.30
N LEU A 68 -0.04 9.26 -13.44
CA LEU A 68 -0.32 10.68 -13.61
C LEU A 68 0.29 11.19 -14.90
N PHE A 69 1.55 10.90 -15.17
CA PHE A 69 2.23 11.27 -16.41
C PHE A 69 1.54 10.66 -17.65
N ALA A 70 1.14 9.39 -17.59
CA ALA A 70 0.37 8.76 -18.66
C ALA A 70 -0.94 9.50 -18.93
N THR A 71 -1.65 9.93 -17.88
CA THR A 71 -2.90 10.70 -18.03
C THR A 71 -2.66 12.09 -18.63
N GLU A 72 -1.58 12.76 -18.27
CA GLU A 72 -1.16 14.04 -18.88
C GLU A 72 -0.84 13.88 -20.37
N GLN A 73 -0.16 12.82 -20.76
CA GLN A 73 0.10 12.51 -22.17
C GLN A 73 -1.19 12.28 -22.95
N VAL A 74 -2.17 11.60 -22.36
CA VAL A 74 -3.50 11.43 -22.93
C VAL A 74 -4.17 12.80 -23.13
N ALA A 75 -4.15 13.68 -22.13
CA ALA A 75 -4.73 15.01 -22.21
C ALA A 75 -4.11 15.83 -23.35
N GLN A 76 -2.80 15.77 -23.51
CA GLN A 76 -2.09 16.46 -24.59
C GLN A 76 -2.45 15.91 -25.97
N ARG A 77 -2.54 14.59 -26.13
CA ARG A 77 -2.94 13.97 -27.41
C ARG A 77 -4.38 14.30 -27.78
N LEU A 78 -5.30 14.29 -26.83
CA LEU A 78 -6.71 14.64 -27.06
C LEU A 78 -6.93 16.11 -27.36
N ALA A 79 -6.03 17.00 -26.96
CA ALA A 79 -6.16 18.46 -27.19
C ALA A 79 -6.35 18.86 -28.64
N GLY A 80 -5.87 18.07 -29.60
CA GLY A 80 -5.98 18.29 -31.05
C GLY A 80 -7.07 17.48 -31.76
N VAL A 81 -7.82 16.67 -31.01
CA VAL A 81 -8.81 15.74 -31.58
C VAL A 81 -10.17 16.40 -31.72
N SER A 82 -10.85 16.14 -32.86
CA SER A 82 -12.21 16.64 -33.07
C SER A 82 -13.23 15.92 -32.16
N GLU A 83 -14.33 16.61 -31.81
CA GLU A 83 -15.38 16.03 -30.95
C GLU A 83 -15.93 14.70 -31.49
N ARG A 84 -16.00 14.53 -32.77
CA ARG A 84 -16.50 13.29 -33.43
C ARG A 84 -15.58 12.10 -33.22
N GLN A 85 -14.30 12.33 -33.01
CA GLN A 85 -13.26 11.30 -32.84
C GLN A 85 -12.90 11.06 -31.39
N LEU A 86 -13.34 11.94 -30.46
CA LEU A 86 -12.97 11.89 -29.06
C LEU A 86 -13.22 10.52 -28.41
N VAL A 87 -14.38 9.91 -28.62
CA VAL A 87 -14.72 8.60 -28.02
C VAL A 87 -13.79 7.50 -28.51
N PHE A 88 -13.48 7.49 -29.81
CA PHE A 88 -12.61 6.50 -30.42
C PHE A 88 -11.16 6.67 -29.91
N GLU A 89 -10.64 7.88 -29.99
CA GLU A 89 -9.29 8.21 -29.53
C GLU A 89 -9.13 7.97 -28.02
N LEU A 90 -10.11 8.37 -27.21
CA LEU A 90 -10.11 8.09 -25.77
C LEU A 90 -10.05 6.58 -25.50
N SER A 91 -10.76 5.77 -26.28
CA SER A 91 -10.76 4.32 -26.14
C SER A 91 -9.43 3.68 -26.54
N MET A 92 -8.75 4.22 -27.54
CA MET A 92 -7.40 3.80 -27.93
C MET A 92 -6.38 4.17 -26.84
N LEU A 93 -6.40 5.43 -26.42
CA LEU A 93 -5.45 5.95 -25.42
C LEU A 93 -5.63 5.29 -24.05
N ARG A 94 -6.89 4.98 -23.66
CA ARG A 94 -7.15 4.20 -22.44
C ARG A 94 -6.43 2.85 -22.49
N ARG A 95 -6.57 2.11 -23.60
CA ARG A 95 -5.90 0.79 -23.76
C ARG A 95 -4.38 0.91 -23.80
N GLU A 96 -3.87 1.91 -24.49
CA GLU A 96 -2.43 2.17 -24.60
C GLU A 96 -1.81 2.52 -23.24
N SER A 97 -2.52 3.30 -22.40
CA SER A 97 -2.07 3.68 -21.07
C SER A 97 -2.27 2.60 -19.99
N GLY A 98 -3.02 1.54 -20.28
CA GLY A 98 -3.36 0.50 -19.32
C GLY A 98 -4.42 0.89 -18.28
N ALA A 99 -5.17 1.97 -18.52
CA ALA A 99 -6.26 2.37 -17.64
C ALA A 99 -7.46 1.42 -17.77
N SER A 100 -8.08 1.06 -16.65
CA SER A 100 -9.33 0.29 -16.61
C SER A 100 -10.53 1.14 -17.04
N GLU A 101 -10.53 2.41 -16.66
CA GLU A 101 -11.55 3.40 -17.02
C GLU A 101 -10.90 4.75 -17.28
N MET A 102 -11.43 5.48 -18.27
CA MET A 102 -11.03 6.84 -18.58
C MET A 102 -12.24 7.65 -19.02
N THR A 103 -12.45 8.79 -18.37
CA THR A 103 -13.60 9.65 -18.61
C THR A 103 -13.16 11.10 -18.80
N LEU A 104 -13.64 11.72 -19.88
CA LEU A 104 -13.46 13.14 -20.14
C LEU A 104 -14.71 13.90 -19.70
N PHE A 105 -14.51 14.82 -18.78
CA PHE A 105 -15.53 15.73 -18.29
C PHE A 105 -15.33 17.14 -18.88
N GLY A 106 -16.42 17.80 -19.21
CA GLY A 106 -16.40 19.21 -19.59
C GLY A 106 -16.24 20.14 -18.40
N SER A 107 -16.09 21.44 -18.66
CA SER A 107 -15.97 22.49 -17.64
C SER A 107 -17.16 22.57 -16.67
N ASN A 108 -18.32 22.03 -17.07
CA ASN A 108 -19.53 21.92 -16.25
C ASN A 108 -19.66 20.57 -15.54
N ALA A 109 -18.58 19.79 -15.43
CA ALA A 109 -18.52 18.44 -14.87
C ALA A 109 -19.43 17.40 -15.57
N ARG A 110 -19.94 17.70 -16.77
CA ARG A 110 -20.70 16.73 -17.57
C ARG A 110 -19.75 15.82 -18.34
N ILE A 111 -20.12 14.56 -18.45
CA ILE A 111 -19.36 13.58 -19.25
C ILE A 111 -19.47 13.93 -20.73
N ILE A 112 -18.33 14.13 -21.36
CA ILE A 112 -18.20 14.32 -22.83
C ILE A 112 -17.94 12.98 -23.50
N ALA A 113 -17.01 12.20 -22.98
CA ALA A 113 -16.65 10.89 -23.50
C ALA A 113 -16.20 9.98 -22.35
N THR A 114 -16.45 8.70 -22.48
CA THR A 114 -15.99 7.69 -21.52
C THR A 114 -15.58 6.43 -22.26
N SER A 115 -14.58 5.74 -21.69
CA SER A 115 -14.14 4.42 -22.12
C SER A 115 -13.82 3.59 -20.90
N SER A 116 -14.37 2.39 -20.82
CA SER A 116 -14.12 1.44 -19.74
C SER A 116 -13.82 0.06 -20.32
N GLU A 117 -12.99 -0.71 -19.62
CA GLU A 117 -12.73 -2.11 -19.94
C GLU A 117 -14.00 -2.94 -19.77
N ASN A 118 -14.82 -2.60 -18.78
CA ASN A 118 -16.06 -3.28 -18.43
C ASN A 118 -17.26 -2.35 -18.61
N ALA A 119 -17.47 -1.88 -19.84
CA ALA A 119 -18.50 -0.90 -20.19
C ALA A 119 -19.94 -1.37 -19.84
N ALA A 120 -20.18 -2.67 -19.73
CA ALA A 120 -21.50 -3.24 -19.41
C ALA A 120 -21.83 -3.26 -17.91
N ALA A 121 -20.83 -3.08 -17.04
CA ALA A 121 -21.00 -3.35 -15.61
C ALA A 121 -21.08 -2.09 -14.74
N ARG A 122 -20.56 -0.95 -15.16
CA ARG A 122 -20.47 0.25 -14.31
C ARG A 122 -20.76 1.54 -15.07
N LEU A 123 -21.51 2.42 -14.42
CA LEU A 123 -21.59 3.82 -14.85
C LEU A 123 -20.25 4.51 -14.54
N PRO A 124 -19.81 5.46 -15.38
CA PRO A 124 -18.60 6.23 -15.11
C PRO A 124 -18.67 6.91 -13.73
N LYS A 125 -17.59 6.80 -12.97
CA LYS A 125 -17.52 7.43 -11.64
C LYS A 125 -17.53 8.96 -11.78
N PRO A 126 -18.40 9.69 -11.05
CA PRO A 126 -18.44 11.13 -11.13
C PRO A 126 -17.16 11.77 -10.57
N LEU A 127 -16.93 13.04 -10.93
CA LEU A 127 -15.89 13.84 -10.31
C LEU A 127 -16.25 14.07 -8.82
N THR A 128 -15.27 13.90 -7.95
CA THR A 128 -15.43 14.26 -6.53
C THR A 128 -15.12 15.75 -6.33
N ASP A 129 -15.68 16.33 -5.26
CA ASP A 129 -15.42 17.72 -4.91
C ASP A 129 -13.93 18.04 -4.78
N GLU A 130 -13.15 17.08 -4.29
CA GLU A 130 -11.70 17.18 -4.15
C GLU A 130 -11.00 17.34 -5.51
N VAL A 131 -11.40 16.54 -6.51
CA VAL A 131 -10.87 16.64 -7.88
C VAL A 131 -11.24 17.99 -8.50
N ILE A 132 -12.49 18.42 -8.30
CA ILE A 132 -12.97 19.71 -8.82
C ILE A 132 -12.16 20.86 -8.21
N MET A 133 -11.94 20.83 -6.91
CA MET A 133 -11.18 21.86 -6.19
C MET A 133 -9.71 21.91 -6.66
N GLN A 134 -9.06 20.76 -6.86
CA GLN A 134 -7.68 20.73 -7.37
C GLN A 134 -7.60 21.19 -8.82
N ALA A 135 -8.56 20.80 -9.65
CA ALA A 135 -8.65 21.26 -11.01
C ALA A 135 -8.81 22.79 -11.11
N GLN A 136 -9.63 23.42 -10.24
CA GLN A 136 -9.76 24.88 -10.14
C GLN A 136 -8.44 25.57 -9.76
N GLN A 137 -7.58 24.88 -9.01
CA GLN A 137 -6.25 25.37 -8.65
C GLN A 137 -5.18 25.06 -9.70
N ASN A 138 -5.56 24.55 -10.85
CA ASN A 138 -4.66 24.09 -11.91
C ASN A 138 -3.63 23.06 -11.41
N ARG A 139 -4.06 22.17 -10.50
CA ARG A 139 -3.23 21.11 -9.93
C ARG A 139 -3.74 19.74 -10.38
N PRO A 140 -2.84 18.82 -10.77
CA PRO A 140 -3.23 17.46 -11.04
C PRO A 140 -3.63 16.77 -9.73
N PHE A 141 -4.55 15.79 -9.85
CA PHE A 141 -5.01 14.98 -8.74
C PHE A 141 -4.52 13.55 -8.90
N VAL A 142 -4.07 12.95 -7.80
CA VAL A 142 -3.76 11.52 -7.75
C VAL A 142 -4.13 10.96 -6.37
N SER A 143 -4.87 9.86 -6.34
CA SER A 143 -5.24 9.15 -5.12
C SER A 143 -5.09 7.64 -5.28
N LEU A 144 -5.13 6.94 -4.17
CA LEU A 144 -5.25 5.49 -4.09
C LEU A 144 -6.61 5.18 -3.49
N ASP A 145 -7.48 4.63 -4.29
CA ASP A 145 -8.87 4.34 -3.90
C ASP A 145 -9.06 2.84 -3.66
N PRO A 146 -9.74 2.43 -2.59
CA PRO A 146 -10.06 1.02 -2.36
C PRO A 146 -11.16 0.55 -3.32
N LEU A 147 -11.06 -0.70 -3.78
CA LEU A 147 -12.08 -1.39 -4.55
C LEU A 147 -13.03 -2.17 -3.65
N GLU A 148 -14.30 -2.27 -4.03
CA GLU A 148 -15.32 -3.05 -3.30
C GLU A 148 -15.00 -4.54 -3.24
N ASP A 149 -14.36 -5.07 -4.27
CA ASP A 149 -13.96 -6.48 -4.40
C ASP A 149 -12.65 -6.79 -3.65
N GLY A 150 -12.10 -5.81 -2.95
CA GLY A 150 -10.77 -5.85 -2.35
C GLY A 150 -9.68 -5.47 -3.34
N GLY A 151 -8.61 -4.86 -2.84
CA GLY A 151 -7.55 -4.30 -3.65
C GLY A 151 -7.65 -2.78 -3.76
N TYR A 152 -6.86 -2.21 -4.65
CA TYR A 152 -6.75 -0.76 -4.81
C TYR A 152 -6.67 -0.40 -6.29
N GLU A 153 -7.11 0.82 -6.60
CA GLU A 153 -6.90 1.46 -7.89
C GLU A 153 -6.28 2.84 -7.70
N ILE A 154 -5.41 3.23 -8.61
CA ILE A 154 -4.88 4.58 -8.65
C ILE A 154 -5.82 5.41 -9.51
N ARG A 155 -6.37 6.47 -8.93
CA ARG A 155 -7.16 7.47 -9.63
C ARG A 155 -6.30 8.68 -9.91
N THR A 156 -6.30 9.12 -11.18
CA THR A 156 -5.65 10.34 -11.63
C THR A 156 -6.67 11.28 -12.26
N ALA A 157 -6.49 12.57 -12.10
CA ALA A 157 -7.27 13.56 -12.82
C ALA A 157 -6.38 14.74 -13.22
N VAL A 158 -6.48 15.15 -14.50
CA VAL A 158 -5.70 16.24 -15.06
C VAL A 158 -6.60 17.17 -15.88
N LEU A 159 -6.22 18.42 -15.95
CA LEU A 159 -6.91 19.37 -16.81
C LEU A 159 -6.73 19.04 -18.28
N TYR A 160 -7.81 19.18 -19.02
CA TYR A 160 -7.86 19.06 -20.46
C TYR A 160 -8.13 20.41 -21.10
N THR A 161 -7.29 20.79 -22.06
CA THR A 161 -7.44 22.04 -22.79
C THR A 161 -7.45 21.76 -24.28
N VAL A 162 -8.49 22.18 -24.96
CA VAL A 162 -8.58 22.06 -26.44
C VAL A 162 -7.55 22.99 -27.05
N ARG A 163 -6.86 22.51 -28.09
CA ARG A 163 -5.85 23.29 -28.80
C ARG A 163 -6.43 24.61 -29.32
N GLY A 164 -5.79 25.72 -28.95
CA GLY A 164 -6.22 27.06 -29.34
C GLY A 164 -7.14 27.76 -28.35
N ARG A 165 -7.50 27.10 -27.23
CA ARG A 165 -8.17 27.76 -26.09
C ARG A 165 -7.14 28.09 -25.00
N ALA A 166 -7.32 29.26 -24.37
CA ALA A 166 -6.46 29.66 -23.24
C ALA A 166 -6.92 29.05 -21.91
N GLU A 167 -8.21 28.73 -21.81
CA GLU A 167 -8.80 28.20 -20.58
C GLU A 167 -9.00 26.68 -20.65
N PRO A 168 -8.92 25.99 -19.51
CA PRO A 168 -9.23 24.57 -19.43
C PRO A 168 -10.64 24.26 -19.94
N SER A 169 -10.75 23.28 -20.81
CA SER A 169 -12.00 22.84 -21.41
C SER A 169 -12.69 21.74 -20.61
N GLY A 170 -11.99 21.17 -19.64
CA GLY A 170 -12.50 20.11 -18.78
C GLY A 170 -11.43 19.36 -18.00
N VAL A 171 -11.78 18.17 -17.56
CA VAL A 171 -10.92 17.28 -16.75
C VAL A 171 -10.94 15.88 -17.37
N ILE A 172 -9.79 15.25 -17.50
CA ILE A 172 -9.67 13.81 -17.78
C ILE A 172 -9.42 13.11 -16.47
N GLN A 173 -10.27 12.14 -16.13
CA GLN A 173 -10.12 11.25 -15.00
C GLN A 173 -9.84 9.85 -15.51
N ALA A 174 -8.83 9.19 -14.94
CA ALA A 174 -8.46 7.82 -15.29
C ALA A 174 -8.24 6.97 -14.03
N TYR A 175 -8.55 5.67 -14.14
CA TYR A 175 -8.38 4.67 -13.12
C TYR A 175 -7.43 3.59 -13.60
N PHE A 176 -6.45 3.24 -12.76
CA PHE A 176 -5.45 2.22 -13.07
C PHE A 176 -5.47 1.15 -11.99
N PRO A 177 -5.63 -0.13 -12.36
CA PRO A 177 -5.63 -1.21 -11.38
C PRO A 177 -4.25 -1.35 -10.74
N VAL A 178 -4.19 -1.37 -9.42
CA VAL A 178 -2.96 -1.76 -8.71
C VAL A 178 -2.92 -3.28 -8.70
N THR A 179 -1.78 -3.84 -9.14
CA THR A 179 -1.60 -5.30 -9.18
C THR A 179 -1.89 -5.88 -7.79
N GLU A 180 -2.78 -6.86 -7.70
CA GLU A 180 -3.20 -7.53 -6.45
C GLU A 180 -2.04 -7.94 -5.52
N ARG A 181 -0.88 -8.21 -6.11
CA ARG A 181 0.33 -8.59 -5.37
C ARG A 181 0.83 -7.47 -4.47
N LEU A 182 0.79 -6.21 -4.95
CA LEU A 182 1.17 -5.02 -4.19
C LEU A 182 0.11 -4.67 -3.14
N GLY A 183 -1.16 -4.73 -3.49
CA GLY A 183 -2.26 -4.48 -2.55
C GLY A 183 -2.27 -5.49 -1.39
N ARG A 184 -2.02 -6.77 -1.66
CA ARG A 184 -1.90 -7.81 -0.62
C ARG A 184 -0.67 -7.63 0.27
N MET A 185 0.48 -7.23 -0.29
CA MET A 185 1.67 -6.94 0.50
C MET A 185 1.44 -5.78 1.47
N THR A 186 0.86 -4.69 1.02
CA THR A 186 0.54 -3.53 1.86
C THR A 186 -0.42 -3.90 3.00
N ASN A 187 -1.51 -4.62 2.70
CA ASN A 187 -2.47 -5.06 3.71
C ASN A 187 -1.89 -6.08 4.70
N SER A 188 -1.07 -7.02 4.23
CA SER A 188 -0.46 -8.04 5.08
C SER A 188 0.56 -7.43 6.05
N VAL A 189 1.36 -6.48 5.58
CA VAL A 189 2.35 -5.76 6.41
C VAL A 189 1.64 -4.86 7.43
N GLU A 190 0.60 -4.13 7.03
CA GLU A 190 -0.16 -3.25 7.93
C GLU A 190 -0.92 -4.02 9.01
N ASN A 191 -1.50 -5.18 8.65
CA ASN A 191 -2.15 -6.07 9.61
C ASN A 191 -1.16 -6.73 10.57
N SER A 192 0.03 -7.09 10.09
CA SER A 192 1.11 -7.65 10.91
C SER A 192 1.63 -6.61 11.91
N LEU A 193 1.82 -5.36 11.48
CA LEU A 193 2.19 -4.24 12.36
C LEU A 193 1.14 -3.95 13.42
N ARG A 194 -0.14 -3.89 13.05
CA ARG A 194 -1.25 -3.69 14.02
C ARG A 194 -1.39 -4.85 15.00
N GLY A 195 -1.16 -6.08 14.54
CA GLY A 195 -1.13 -7.27 15.40
C GLY A 195 0.00 -7.21 16.40
N TYR A 196 1.17 -6.78 15.98
CA TYR A 196 2.36 -6.64 16.84
C TYR A 196 2.20 -5.54 17.88
N GLN A 197 1.68 -4.37 17.51
CA GLN A 197 1.43 -3.25 18.43
C GLN A 197 0.37 -3.54 19.51
N ARG A 198 -0.46 -4.59 19.34
CA ARG A 198 -1.43 -5.04 20.34
C ARG A 198 -0.87 -6.07 21.31
N MET A 199 0.29 -6.66 21.02
CA MET A 199 0.93 -7.69 21.85
C MET A 199 2.07 -7.14 22.73
N VAL A 200 2.47 -5.90 22.49
CA VAL A 200 3.41 -5.13 23.31
C VAL A 200 2.63 -4.12 24.17
#